data_46cdee402a89be7da3f4d404bb18fc03
#
_entry.id   46cdee402a89be7da3f4d404bb18fc03
#
_cell.length_a   1.000
_cell.length_b   1.000
_cell.length_c   1.000
_cell.angle_alpha   90.00
_cell.angle_beta   90.00
_cell.angle_gamma   90.00
#
_symmetry.space_group_name_H-M   'P 1'
#
loop_
_entity.id
_entity.type
_entity.pdbx_description
1 polymer ?
#
loop_
_entity_poly.entity_id
_entity_poly.type
_entity_poly.pdbx_seq_one_letter_code
_entity_poly.pdbx_strand_id
1 'polypeptide(L)'
;MKQRGFTLIELLLGLIMSGILAHLAVPSFKGLLESRHRQDAAQSLASGMRYARTEAIARNRPVIIHAVDDDWSRGWRVVVDMSGRGYKDDDNPVLRVRQDGARVPMVGNSPVRSQVRFSGMGEPVFAGGGFRAGTVHVCDADQALSLYQVVLAPSGRISLRSDRAEQALCRSGSGTLAIRAASEPAAPWAWRK
;
A
#
# COMPACT_ATOMS: atom_id res chain seq x y z
N MET A 1 13.07 3.28 -60.67
CA MET A 1 12.25 2.94 -59.49
C MET A 1 11.01 3.85 -59.47
N LYS A 2 9.78 3.31 -59.61
CA LYS A 2 8.54 4.13 -59.56
C LYS A 2 8.20 4.42 -58.10
N GLN A 3 8.36 5.66 -57.66
CA GLN A 3 7.85 6.13 -56.38
C GLN A 3 6.33 6.19 -56.45
N ARG A 4 5.66 5.37 -55.65
CA ARG A 4 4.20 5.45 -55.42
C ARG A 4 3.97 6.36 -54.22
N GLY A 5 3.36 7.52 -54.44
CA GLY A 5 2.93 8.42 -53.36
C GLY A 5 1.68 7.90 -52.69
N PHE A 6 1.56 8.11 -51.38
CA PHE A 6 0.32 7.86 -50.63
C PHE A 6 -0.75 8.87 -51.02
N THR A 7 -1.99 8.39 -51.16
CA THR A 7 -3.13 9.27 -51.41
C THR A 7 -3.59 9.88 -50.08
N LEU A 8 -4.16 11.09 -50.14
CA LEU A 8 -4.70 11.78 -48.95
C LEU A 8 -5.79 10.95 -48.26
N ILE A 9 -6.62 10.23 -49.05
CA ILE A 9 -7.69 9.35 -48.50
C ILE A 9 -7.12 8.15 -47.72
N GLU A 10 -6.01 7.57 -48.22
CA GLU A 10 -5.36 6.44 -47.58
C GLU A 10 -4.75 6.83 -46.21
N LEU A 11 -4.20 8.05 -46.09
CA LEU A 11 -3.71 8.61 -44.84
C LEU A 11 -4.84 8.90 -43.88
N LEU A 12 -5.96 9.44 -44.36
CA LEU A 12 -7.18 9.69 -43.57
C LEU A 12 -7.76 8.38 -43.01
N LEU A 13 -7.85 7.34 -43.87
CA LEU A 13 -8.35 6.02 -43.47
C LEU A 13 -7.45 5.40 -42.41
N GLY A 14 -6.13 5.51 -42.57
CA GLY A 14 -5.13 5.03 -41.60
C GLY A 14 -5.27 5.72 -40.22
N LEU A 15 -5.51 7.04 -40.20
CA LEU A 15 -5.73 7.80 -38.97
C LEU A 15 -7.02 7.39 -38.28
N ILE A 16 -8.11 7.19 -39.01
CA ILE A 16 -9.40 6.74 -38.43
C ILE A 16 -9.24 5.35 -37.81
N MET A 17 -8.64 4.40 -38.51
CA MET A 17 -8.38 3.04 -37.99
C MET A 17 -7.48 3.06 -36.76
N SER A 18 -6.43 3.86 -36.76
CA SER A 18 -5.52 4.02 -35.62
C SER A 18 -6.26 4.62 -34.41
N GLY A 19 -7.14 5.58 -34.63
CA GLY A 19 -7.98 6.19 -33.58
C GLY A 19 -8.92 5.18 -32.92
N ILE A 20 -9.58 4.34 -33.72
CA ILE A 20 -10.48 3.28 -33.21
C ILE A 20 -9.69 2.25 -32.39
N LEU A 21 -8.55 1.79 -32.88
CA LEU A 21 -7.70 0.83 -32.19
C LEU A 21 -7.17 1.39 -30.86
N ALA A 22 -6.73 2.65 -30.86
CA ALA A 22 -6.28 3.33 -29.64
C ALA A 22 -7.40 3.42 -28.59
N HIS A 23 -8.62 3.75 -29.02
CA HIS A 23 -9.77 3.86 -28.11
C HIS A 23 -10.14 2.52 -27.43
N LEU A 24 -10.01 1.40 -28.12
CA LEU A 24 -10.25 0.06 -27.59
C LEU A 24 -9.11 -0.42 -26.68
N ALA A 25 -7.87 0.01 -26.91
CA ALA A 25 -6.69 -0.43 -26.15
C ALA A 25 -6.57 0.25 -24.76
N VAL A 26 -6.97 1.52 -24.64
CA VAL A 26 -6.80 2.33 -23.41
C VAL A 26 -7.41 1.71 -22.16
N PRO A 27 -8.67 1.21 -22.13
CA PRO A 27 -9.26 0.68 -20.91
C PRO A 27 -8.55 -0.60 -20.41
N SER A 28 -8.11 -1.46 -21.30
CA SER A 28 -7.37 -2.68 -20.96
C SER A 28 -6.01 -2.35 -20.32
N PHE A 29 -5.34 -1.29 -20.78
CA PHE A 29 -4.04 -0.89 -20.26
C PHE A 29 -4.10 -0.30 -18.85
N LYS A 30 -5.18 0.42 -18.49
CA LYS A 30 -5.39 0.95 -17.13
C LYS A 30 -5.46 -0.17 -16.09
N GLY A 31 -6.25 -1.20 -16.32
CA GLY A 31 -6.36 -2.34 -15.41
C GLY A 31 -5.04 -3.09 -15.20
N LEU A 32 -4.21 -3.20 -16.26
CA LEU A 32 -2.89 -3.79 -16.16
C LEU A 32 -1.95 -2.93 -15.27
N LEU A 33 -1.94 -1.61 -15.47
CA LEU A 33 -1.11 -0.70 -14.67
C LEU A 33 -1.51 -0.74 -13.18
N GLU A 34 -2.79 -0.72 -12.87
CA GLU A 34 -3.28 -0.81 -11.49
C GLU A 34 -2.88 -2.13 -10.83
N SER A 35 -2.98 -3.24 -11.56
CA SER A 35 -2.53 -4.55 -11.08
C SER A 35 -1.02 -4.55 -10.78
N ARG A 36 -0.20 -3.93 -11.63
CA ARG A 36 1.24 -3.77 -11.41
C ARG A 36 1.55 -2.90 -10.20
N HIS A 37 0.86 -1.77 -10.04
CA HIS A 37 1.03 -0.91 -8.87
C HIS A 37 0.71 -1.63 -7.56
N ARG A 38 -0.37 -2.42 -7.52
CA ARG A 38 -0.72 -3.23 -6.35
C ARG A 38 0.33 -4.28 -6.03
N GLN A 39 0.81 -4.98 -7.04
CA GLN A 39 1.89 -5.98 -6.88
C GLN A 39 3.18 -5.34 -6.37
N ASP A 40 3.58 -4.21 -6.95
CA ASP A 40 4.77 -3.47 -6.57
C ASP A 40 4.68 -2.94 -5.13
N ALA A 41 3.53 -2.38 -4.73
CA ALA A 41 3.30 -1.94 -3.35
C ALA A 41 3.45 -3.08 -2.34
N ALA A 42 2.86 -4.25 -2.63
CA ALA A 42 2.97 -5.44 -1.79
C ALA A 42 4.41 -5.96 -1.68
N GLN A 43 5.11 -6.07 -2.80
CA GLN A 43 6.51 -6.50 -2.85
C GLN A 43 7.44 -5.53 -2.13
N SER A 44 7.20 -4.23 -2.32
CA SER A 44 7.95 -3.17 -1.68
C SER A 44 7.82 -3.24 -0.16
N LEU A 45 6.61 -3.35 0.38
CA LEU A 45 6.41 -3.47 1.83
C LEU A 45 7.06 -4.74 2.37
N ALA A 46 6.89 -5.88 1.69
CA ALA A 46 7.52 -7.14 2.09
C ALA A 46 9.05 -7.03 2.10
N SER A 47 9.64 -6.37 1.10
CA SER A 47 11.08 -6.13 1.05
C SER A 47 11.54 -5.15 2.14
N GLY A 48 10.76 -4.10 2.42
CA GLY A 48 11.00 -3.15 3.51
C GLY A 48 11.01 -3.82 4.89
N MET A 49 10.06 -4.73 5.14
CA MET A 49 10.01 -5.51 6.38
C MET A 49 11.23 -6.45 6.51
N ARG A 50 11.62 -7.13 5.41
CA ARG A 50 12.83 -7.98 5.42
C ARG A 50 14.09 -7.16 5.66
N TYR A 51 14.19 -5.99 5.03
CA TYR A 51 15.29 -5.06 5.24
C TYR A 51 15.35 -4.61 6.70
N ALA A 52 14.25 -4.18 7.30
CA ALA A 52 14.19 -3.77 8.70
C ALA A 52 14.64 -4.89 9.64
N ARG A 53 14.22 -6.14 9.37
CA ARG A 53 14.65 -7.32 10.11
C ARG A 53 16.16 -7.56 10.00
N THR A 54 16.70 -7.50 8.80
CA THR A 54 18.14 -7.70 8.55
C THR A 54 18.96 -6.62 9.25
N GLU A 55 18.55 -5.36 9.20
CA GLU A 55 19.20 -4.24 9.89
C GLU A 55 19.16 -4.40 11.43
N ALA A 56 18.03 -4.91 11.96
CA ALA A 56 17.93 -5.18 13.40
C ALA A 56 18.94 -6.23 13.85
N ILE A 57 19.08 -7.32 13.09
CA ILE A 57 20.07 -8.38 13.37
C ILE A 57 21.48 -7.84 13.22
N ALA A 58 21.78 -7.16 12.11
CA ALA A 58 23.13 -6.67 11.82
C ALA A 58 23.63 -5.65 12.85
N ARG A 59 22.72 -4.84 13.40
CA ARG A 59 23.05 -3.82 14.42
C ARG A 59 22.91 -4.32 15.85
N ASN A 60 22.35 -5.52 16.04
CA ASN A 60 21.94 -6.04 17.34
C ASN A 60 21.12 -5.00 18.15
N ARG A 61 20.24 -4.29 17.46
CA ARG A 61 19.38 -3.21 18.01
C ARG A 61 17.99 -3.26 17.43
N PRO A 62 16.98 -2.76 18.14
CA PRO A 62 15.63 -2.70 17.60
C PRO A 62 15.57 -1.79 16.38
N VAL A 63 14.92 -2.26 15.31
CA VAL A 63 14.62 -1.49 14.11
C VAL A 63 13.10 -1.54 13.86
N ILE A 64 12.54 -0.40 13.54
CA ILE A 64 11.10 -0.26 13.30
C ILE A 64 10.88 0.10 11.84
N ILE A 65 9.98 -0.62 11.18
CA ILE A 65 9.33 -0.16 9.96
C ILE A 65 7.95 0.37 10.34
N HIS A 66 7.65 1.58 9.94
CA HIS A 66 6.35 2.21 10.22
C HIS A 66 5.77 2.87 8.98
N ALA A 67 4.45 2.97 8.93
CA ALA A 67 3.70 3.64 7.89
C ALA A 67 3.92 5.16 7.96
N VAL A 68 3.96 5.82 6.81
CA VAL A 68 3.97 7.30 6.74
C VAL A 68 2.59 7.80 7.15
N ASP A 69 2.55 8.74 8.10
CA ASP A 69 1.33 9.29 8.68
C ASP A 69 0.35 8.20 9.19
N ASP A 70 0.91 7.11 9.74
CA ASP A 70 0.17 5.93 10.24
C ASP A 70 -0.67 5.20 9.16
N ASP A 71 -0.41 5.45 7.85
CA ASP A 71 -1.11 4.88 6.71
C ASP A 71 -0.13 4.20 5.74
N TRP A 72 -0.19 2.87 5.62
CA TRP A 72 0.64 2.07 4.72
C TRP A 72 0.47 2.43 3.24
N SER A 73 -0.68 2.97 2.87
CA SER A 73 -0.96 3.42 1.49
C SER A 73 -0.05 4.58 1.06
N ARG A 74 0.42 5.39 2.03
CA ARG A 74 1.31 6.54 1.79
C ARG A 74 2.76 6.16 1.66
N GLY A 75 3.10 4.92 2.06
CA GLY A 75 4.46 4.41 2.07
C GLY A 75 4.94 4.05 3.47
N TRP A 76 6.24 3.88 3.63
CA TRP A 76 6.83 3.44 4.87
C TRP A 76 8.24 4.01 5.09
N ARG A 77 8.65 4.02 6.36
CA ARG A 77 10.02 4.36 6.80
C ARG A 77 10.58 3.27 7.67
N VAL A 78 11.89 3.08 7.58
CA VAL A 78 12.67 2.19 8.46
C VAL A 78 13.60 3.05 9.29
N VAL A 79 13.49 2.93 10.61
CA VAL A 79 14.27 3.70 11.59
C VAL A 79 14.90 2.78 12.62
N VAL A 80 16.08 3.16 13.15
CA VAL A 80 16.69 2.48 14.29
C VAL A 80 16.11 3.07 15.57
N ASP A 81 15.54 2.25 16.43
CA ASP A 81 15.02 2.71 17.72
C ASP A 81 16.17 2.79 18.76
N MET A 82 16.79 3.96 18.85
CA MET A 82 17.96 4.18 19.70
C MET A 82 17.60 4.30 21.18
N SER A 83 16.48 4.94 21.46
CA SER A 83 16.06 5.29 22.84
C SER A 83 15.07 4.28 23.45
N GLY A 84 14.50 3.37 22.65
CA GLY A 84 13.41 2.50 23.06
C GLY A 84 12.04 3.18 23.10
N ARG A 85 11.94 4.48 22.76
CA ARG A 85 10.70 5.28 22.76
C ARG A 85 9.83 5.04 21.51
N GLY A 86 10.35 4.29 20.53
CA GLY A 86 9.62 3.95 19.31
C GLY A 86 9.88 4.91 18.16
N TYR A 87 9.14 4.76 17.05
CA TYR A 87 9.40 5.45 15.79
C TYR A 87 9.09 6.96 15.78
N LYS A 88 8.38 7.47 16.80
CA LYS A 88 8.04 8.90 16.94
C LYS A 88 9.17 9.74 17.53
N ASP A 89 10.27 9.11 17.88
CA ASP A 89 11.46 9.81 18.35
C ASP A 89 12.23 10.38 17.16
N ASP A 90 12.32 11.69 17.06
CA ASP A 90 12.95 12.41 15.94
C ASP A 90 14.47 12.19 15.87
N ASP A 91 15.09 11.76 16.99
CA ASP A 91 16.52 11.43 17.07
C ASP A 91 16.86 10.07 16.44
N ASN A 92 15.86 9.29 16.04
CA ASN A 92 16.09 7.98 15.47
C ASN A 92 16.67 8.06 14.05
N PRO A 93 17.82 7.40 13.77
CA PRO A 93 18.39 7.36 12.44
C PRO A 93 17.43 6.70 11.44
N VAL A 94 17.14 7.41 10.36
CA VAL A 94 16.33 6.88 9.26
C VAL A 94 17.23 6.09 8.32
N LEU A 95 16.94 4.80 8.13
CA LEU A 95 17.70 3.91 7.25
C LEU A 95 17.15 3.90 5.83
N ARG A 96 15.83 3.95 5.69
CA ARG A 96 15.17 3.87 4.40
C ARG A 96 13.81 4.53 4.43
N VAL A 97 13.44 5.18 3.33
CA VAL A 97 12.11 5.78 3.14
C VAL A 97 11.56 5.34 1.78
N ARG A 98 10.28 5.02 1.74
CA ARG A 98 9.51 4.90 0.51
C ARG A 98 8.21 5.68 0.66
N GLN A 99 7.89 6.50 -0.35
CA GLN A 99 6.64 7.23 -0.44
C GLN A 99 5.89 6.78 -1.70
N ASP A 100 4.66 6.31 -1.55
CA ASP A 100 3.86 5.73 -2.64
C ASP A 100 2.68 6.61 -3.08
N GLY A 101 2.48 7.78 -2.45
CA GLY A 101 1.47 8.77 -2.82
C GLY A 101 0.02 8.29 -2.68
N ALA A 102 -0.25 7.31 -1.81
CA ALA A 102 -1.59 6.76 -1.52
C ALA A 102 -2.34 6.19 -2.74
N ARG A 103 -1.61 5.71 -3.74
CA ARG A 103 -2.20 5.16 -4.98
C ARG A 103 -2.87 3.80 -4.80
N VAL A 104 -2.42 3.04 -3.82
CA VAL A 104 -2.88 1.67 -3.56
C VAL A 104 -3.35 1.58 -2.11
N PRO A 105 -4.64 1.30 -1.85
CA PRO A 105 -5.14 1.16 -0.49
C PRO A 105 -4.47 -0.02 0.22
N MET A 106 -3.89 0.23 1.40
CA MET A 106 -3.23 -0.78 2.21
C MET A 106 -3.65 -0.65 3.67
N VAL A 107 -4.03 -1.76 4.30
CA VAL A 107 -4.48 -1.76 5.68
C VAL A 107 -3.86 -2.90 6.48
N GLY A 108 -3.28 -2.60 7.64
CA GLY A 108 -2.78 -3.59 8.58
C GLY A 108 -3.85 -4.00 9.59
N ASN A 109 -3.90 -5.30 9.94
CA ASN A 109 -4.68 -5.71 11.09
C ASN A 109 -4.09 -5.14 12.40
N SER A 110 -4.83 -5.27 13.52
CA SER A 110 -4.48 -4.61 14.79
C SER A 110 -3.00 -4.73 15.19
N PRO A 111 -2.33 -5.90 15.12
CA PRO A 111 -0.93 -6.01 15.53
C PRO A 111 0.06 -5.25 14.63
N VAL A 112 -0.27 -5.06 13.35
CA VAL A 112 0.61 -4.40 12.36
C VAL A 112 -0.06 -3.18 11.73
N ARG A 113 -0.92 -2.53 12.48
CA ARG A 113 -1.77 -1.43 11.99
C ARG A 113 -0.95 -0.31 11.33
N SER A 114 0.11 0.16 11.98
CA SER A 114 0.94 1.25 11.47
C SER A 114 2.44 1.01 11.61
N GLN A 115 2.87 -0.03 12.33
CA GLN A 115 4.28 -0.31 12.54
C GLN A 115 4.58 -1.78 12.84
N VAL A 116 5.83 -2.18 12.58
CA VAL A 116 6.42 -3.43 13.03
C VAL A 116 7.80 -3.14 13.62
N ARG A 117 8.08 -3.61 14.84
CA ARG A 117 9.37 -3.52 15.50
C ARG A 117 10.05 -4.88 15.48
N PHE A 118 11.26 -4.95 15.00
CA PHE A 118 12.13 -6.13 15.06
C PHE A 118 13.15 -5.98 16.19
N SER A 119 13.32 -7.03 17.01
CA SER A 119 14.39 -7.11 18.00
C SER A 119 15.75 -7.33 17.33
N GLY A 120 16.85 -7.17 18.07
CA GLY A 120 18.19 -7.52 17.59
C GLY A 120 18.36 -8.99 17.18
N MET A 121 17.44 -9.89 17.56
CA MET A 121 17.37 -11.28 17.10
C MET A 121 16.52 -11.46 15.84
N GLY A 122 15.91 -10.39 15.32
CA GLY A 122 15.08 -10.41 14.13
C GLY A 122 13.67 -10.91 14.36
N GLU A 123 13.21 -10.97 15.60
CA GLU A 123 11.86 -11.34 15.97
C GLU A 123 10.96 -10.10 15.99
N PRO A 124 9.73 -10.16 15.47
CA PRO A 124 8.80 -9.06 15.57
C PRO A 124 8.21 -9.02 16.98
N VAL A 125 8.35 -7.88 17.67
CA VAL A 125 7.97 -7.71 19.06
C VAL A 125 7.12 -6.46 19.29
N PHE A 126 6.32 -6.48 20.35
CA PHE A 126 5.67 -5.27 20.88
C PHE A 126 6.68 -4.44 21.72
N ALA A 127 6.40 -3.16 21.91
CA ALA A 127 7.25 -2.29 22.75
C ALA A 127 7.33 -2.79 24.19
N GLY A 128 6.26 -3.39 24.70
CA GLY A 128 6.18 -4.00 26.05
C GLY A 128 6.64 -5.47 26.14
N GLY A 129 7.25 -6.01 25.06
CA GLY A 129 7.59 -7.43 24.97
C GLY A 129 6.48 -8.28 24.35
N GLY A 130 6.78 -9.57 24.15
CA GLY A 130 5.89 -10.51 23.46
C GLY A 130 5.99 -10.42 21.93
N PHE A 131 5.66 -11.56 21.28
CA PHE A 131 5.76 -11.69 19.84
C PHE A 131 4.62 -10.98 19.13
N ARG A 132 4.96 -10.38 17.99
CA ARG A 132 3.99 -9.75 17.10
C ARG A 132 3.83 -10.57 15.83
N ALA A 133 2.61 -10.76 15.39
CA ALA A 133 2.31 -11.36 14.09
C ALA A 133 1.13 -10.60 13.50
N GLY A 134 1.03 -10.56 12.18
CA GLY A 134 -0.08 -9.86 11.54
C GLY A 134 0.00 -9.87 10.03
N THR A 135 -0.99 -9.24 9.42
CA THR A 135 -1.12 -9.16 7.97
C THR A 135 -1.43 -7.73 7.57
N VAL A 136 -0.69 -7.23 6.58
CA VAL A 136 -1.04 -6.01 5.85
C VAL A 136 -1.68 -6.44 4.54
N HIS A 137 -2.91 -5.99 4.31
CA HIS A 137 -3.71 -6.26 3.13
C HIS A 137 -3.52 -5.15 2.11
N VAL A 138 -3.31 -5.52 0.86
CA VAL A 138 -3.38 -4.63 -0.31
C VAL A 138 -4.76 -4.78 -0.89
N CYS A 139 -5.56 -3.75 -0.76
CA CYS A 139 -6.97 -3.76 -1.04
C CYS A 139 -7.29 -3.40 -2.49
N ASP A 140 -8.45 -3.85 -2.95
CA ASP A 140 -9.09 -3.28 -4.13
C ASP A 140 -9.60 -1.86 -3.79
N ALA A 141 -9.65 -0.97 -4.79
CA ALA A 141 -10.10 0.41 -4.58
C ALA A 141 -11.62 0.50 -4.36
N ASP A 142 -12.38 -0.38 -5.00
CA ASP A 142 -13.84 -0.31 -5.07
C ASP A 142 -14.54 -1.38 -4.26
N GLN A 143 -13.84 -2.45 -3.87
CA GLN A 143 -14.42 -3.62 -3.23
C GLN A 143 -13.71 -3.95 -1.91
N ALA A 144 -14.44 -4.55 -0.98
CA ALA A 144 -13.89 -5.05 0.28
C ALA A 144 -13.09 -6.35 0.06
N LEU A 145 -12.13 -6.30 -0.88
CA LEU A 145 -11.30 -7.43 -1.27
C LEU A 145 -9.83 -7.15 -0.97
N SER A 146 -9.16 -8.12 -0.37
CA SER A 146 -7.71 -8.18 -0.29
C SER A 146 -7.17 -8.91 -1.51
N LEU A 147 -6.31 -8.24 -2.29
CA LEU A 147 -5.72 -8.79 -3.51
C LEU A 147 -4.33 -9.37 -3.27
N TYR A 148 -3.58 -8.77 -2.35
CA TYR A 148 -2.30 -9.28 -1.85
C TYR A 148 -2.25 -9.15 -0.34
N GLN A 149 -1.51 -10.06 0.32
CA GLN A 149 -1.29 -10.02 1.76
C GLN A 149 0.20 -10.13 2.07
N VAL A 150 0.71 -9.17 2.82
CA VAL A 150 2.04 -9.25 3.43
C VAL A 150 1.88 -9.82 4.82
N VAL A 151 2.24 -11.08 5.00
CA VAL A 151 2.04 -11.83 6.24
C VAL A 151 3.35 -11.87 7.03
N LEU A 152 3.28 -11.38 8.27
CA LEU A 152 4.35 -11.44 9.26
C LEU A 152 4.06 -12.55 10.26
N ALA A 153 4.91 -13.57 10.31
CA ALA A 153 4.84 -14.65 11.29
C ALA A 153 5.53 -14.25 12.61
N PRO A 154 5.22 -14.89 13.76
CA PRO A 154 5.88 -14.65 15.03
C PRO A 154 7.41 -14.87 14.99
N SER A 155 7.87 -15.79 14.13
CA SER A 155 9.30 -16.05 13.86
C SER A 155 10.01 -14.96 13.05
N GLY A 156 9.32 -13.88 12.68
CA GLY A 156 9.86 -12.84 11.80
C GLY A 156 9.90 -13.22 10.32
N ARG A 157 9.32 -14.36 9.92
CA ARG A 157 9.20 -14.70 8.50
C ARG A 157 8.18 -13.78 7.84
N ILE A 158 8.58 -13.15 6.74
CA ILE A 158 7.70 -12.31 5.91
C ILE A 158 7.38 -13.07 4.62
N SER A 159 6.11 -13.33 4.38
CA SER A 159 5.61 -13.97 3.17
C SER A 159 4.62 -13.08 2.45
N LEU A 160 4.63 -13.15 1.12
CA LEU A 160 3.68 -12.48 0.25
C LEU A 160 2.71 -13.54 -0.29
N ARG A 161 1.41 -13.28 -0.14
CA ARG A 161 0.33 -14.09 -0.72
C ARG A 161 -0.42 -13.24 -1.74
N SER A 162 -0.96 -13.91 -2.77
CA SER A 162 -1.73 -13.30 -3.85
C SER A 162 -3.16 -13.85 -3.93
N ASP A 163 -3.64 -14.45 -2.85
CA ASP A 163 -4.98 -15.00 -2.77
C ASP A 163 -6.00 -13.87 -2.65
N ARG A 164 -7.00 -13.86 -3.52
CA ARG A 164 -8.12 -12.92 -3.39
C ARG A 164 -9.05 -13.42 -2.30
N ALA A 165 -9.30 -12.56 -1.32
CA ALA A 165 -10.17 -12.89 -0.19
C ALA A 165 -11.00 -11.66 0.22
N GLU A 166 -12.25 -11.89 0.56
CA GLU A 166 -13.06 -10.85 1.20
C GLU A 166 -12.40 -10.42 2.51
N GLN A 167 -12.28 -9.11 2.71
CA GLN A 167 -11.63 -8.54 3.88
C GLN A 167 -12.35 -7.28 4.34
N ALA A 168 -12.98 -7.37 5.51
CA ALA A 168 -13.74 -6.26 6.09
C ALA A 168 -12.87 -5.01 6.36
N LEU A 169 -11.58 -5.19 6.67
CA LEU A 169 -10.64 -4.09 6.87
C LEU A 169 -10.43 -3.27 5.59
N CYS A 170 -10.54 -3.87 4.40
CA CYS A 170 -10.43 -3.18 3.13
C CYS A 170 -11.58 -2.20 2.89
N ARG A 171 -12.76 -2.46 3.43
CA ARG A 171 -13.91 -1.52 3.39
C ARG A 171 -13.65 -0.29 4.26
N SER A 172 -12.99 -0.46 5.40
CA SER A 172 -12.69 0.63 6.34
C SER A 172 -11.56 1.55 5.86
N GLY A 173 -10.64 1.04 5.04
CA GLY A 173 -9.52 1.81 4.47
C GLY A 173 -9.96 2.83 3.40
N SER A 174 -11.05 2.57 2.69
CA SER A 174 -11.68 3.55 1.78
C SER A 174 -12.54 4.58 2.53
N GLY A 175 -12.79 4.38 3.83
CA GLY A 175 -13.69 5.19 4.66
C GLY A 175 -13.12 6.51 5.18
N THR A 176 -11.84 6.82 5.02
CA THR A 176 -11.33 8.14 5.42
C THR A 176 -11.85 9.27 4.51
N LEU A 177 -12.34 8.93 3.32
CA LEU A 177 -13.07 9.88 2.45
C LEU A 177 -14.59 9.91 2.72
N ALA A 178 -15.18 8.84 3.28
CA ALA A 178 -16.63 8.76 3.52
C ALA A 178 -17.08 9.43 4.85
N ILE A 179 -16.19 9.55 5.84
CA ILE A 179 -16.54 10.21 7.12
C ILE A 179 -16.72 11.72 6.98
N ARG A 180 -16.24 12.32 5.88
CA ARG A 180 -16.47 13.75 5.61
C ARG A 180 -17.84 14.06 5.00
N ALA A 181 -18.57 13.04 4.54
CA ALA A 181 -19.93 13.20 3.98
C ALA A 181 -21.06 12.90 4.98
N ALA A 182 -20.75 12.29 6.15
CA ALA A 182 -21.76 11.92 7.15
C ALA A 182 -21.84 12.86 8.37
N SER A 183 -21.07 13.97 8.37
CA SER A 183 -21.11 14.98 9.44
C SER A 183 -21.81 16.27 9.06
N GLU A 184 -22.84 16.16 8.22
CA GLU A 184 -23.77 17.26 8.05
C GLU A 184 -24.84 17.15 9.15
N PRO A 185 -24.94 18.09 10.09
CA PRO A 185 -25.92 18.01 11.15
C PRO A 185 -27.31 18.19 10.53
N ALA A 186 -28.18 17.20 10.75
CA ALA A 186 -29.59 17.31 10.41
C ALA A 186 -30.17 18.59 11.03
N ALA A 187 -30.77 19.44 10.18
CA ALA A 187 -31.33 20.71 10.56
C ALA A 187 -32.43 20.57 11.63
N PRO A 188 -32.41 21.39 12.70
CA PRO A 188 -33.24 21.19 13.90
C PRO A 188 -34.65 21.80 13.81
N TRP A 189 -35.35 21.75 12.64
CA TRP A 189 -36.62 22.46 12.49
C TRP A 189 -37.85 21.61 12.08
N ALA A 190 -37.82 20.31 12.25
CA ALA A 190 -38.93 19.43 11.85
C ALA A 190 -39.77 18.85 13.02
N TRP A 191 -40.01 19.62 14.08
CA TRP A 191 -41.06 19.26 15.04
C TRP A 191 -41.80 20.51 15.50
N ARG A 192 -42.78 20.95 14.73
CA ARG A 192 -43.93 21.72 15.24
C ARG A 192 -45.13 21.56 14.28
N LYS A 193 -45.96 20.59 14.53
CA LYS A 193 -47.40 20.66 14.69
C LYS A 193 -47.96 19.28 14.99
#